data_3adfa0d86d4500f3d0643b04fec7662f
#
_entry.id   3adfa0d86d4500f3d0643b04fec7662f
#
_cell.length_a   1.000
_cell.length_b   1.000
_cell.length_c   1.000
_cell.angle_alpha   90.00
_cell.angle_beta   90.00
_cell.angle_gamma   90.00
#
_symmetry.space_group_name_H-M   'P 1'
#
loop_
_entity.id
_entity.type
_entity.pdbx_description
1 polymer ?
#
loop_
_entity_poly.entity_id
_entity_poly.type
_entity_poly.pdbx_seq_one_letter_code
_entity_poly.pdbx_strand_id
1 'polypeptide(L)'
;MARNFMCTKTDPVVETKAGKLRGFQLDGTYAFHGVKYADAKRFHQPTPVEPWEGIKNALAYGYVCPMLQQDQPSNELMVPHRYWPLDENCQYLNIWTQHLDPNAKKPVLVWLHGGGFAAGSSIEHIAYEGENMSKYGDVVVISLNHRLNILGYLDLSPFGEEYKNSGNAGNADMVAALQWIHENIANFGGDPENVTLFGQSGGGMKVWTLMQTPAADGLFHKGVVQSGCIDHFVSGNSTEQNGKAIVTALLAELKLDDVKALETIPYTQLAAAYNKVAPEVAKTGAYVGGNPLANDWYLGDPLEVGFTEHAKTIPVMVGTVLGEFSFMPALSEEEKADAALIDSMIEKRYGAEGKKLKEMFAEVYPDKDISDVLFMDSIFRAPSTDFILKKAQHPESGTYSYMMTYTFPYDGGHIAWHCSEIPFVFHNTSLVAAYNEPGVTDLLEKQMCDAWLNFARDGKPSSEDLPEWPACTADDEATMIFDKKCEVRHNYDHELVALHKKLAPSPWSHNDDEEEQQIQH
;
A
#
# COMPACT_ATOMS: atom_id res chain seq x y z
N MET A 1 -29.95 -12.01 -1.72
CA MET A 1 -30.29 -13.30 -2.39
C MET A 1 -29.20 -14.31 -2.03
N ALA A 2 -29.54 -15.64 -2.04
CA ALA A 2 -28.52 -16.67 -1.86
C ALA A 2 -27.56 -16.63 -3.05
N ARG A 3 -26.26 -16.78 -2.77
CA ARG A 3 -25.21 -16.80 -3.78
C ARG A 3 -25.05 -18.21 -4.37
N ASN A 4 -24.79 -18.32 -5.65
CA ASN A 4 -24.58 -19.60 -6.31
C ASN A 4 -23.13 -20.05 -6.16
N PHE A 5 -22.92 -21.04 -5.29
CA PHE A 5 -21.60 -21.62 -5.01
C PHE A 5 -21.41 -22.94 -5.76
N MET A 6 -20.27 -23.12 -6.42
CA MET A 6 -19.90 -24.35 -7.12
C MET A 6 -18.45 -24.73 -6.77
N CYS A 7 -18.28 -25.95 -6.30
CA CYS A 7 -16.99 -26.61 -6.10
C CYS A 7 -17.21 -28.13 -6.10
N THR A 8 -16.54 -28.84 -6.97
CA THR A 8 -16.57 -30.29 -7.05
C THR A 8 -15.19 -30.90 -6.75
N LYS A 9 -15.05 -32.20 -6.80
CA LYS A 9 -13.74 -32.86 -6.63
C LYS A 9 -12.75 -32.52 -7.73
N THR A 10 -13.24 -32.15 -8.90
CA THR A 10 -12.45 -31.98 -10.13
C THR A 10 -12.67 -30.63 -10.82
N ASP A 11 -13.51 -29.75 -10.28
CA ASP A 11 -13.84 -28.48 -10.93
C ASP A 11 -14.27 -27.42 -9.88
N PRO A 12 -13.73 -26.18 -9.96
CA PRO A 12 -12.65 -25.74 -10.86
C PRO A 12 -11.27 -26.23 -10.39
N VAL A 13 -10.47 -26.75 -11.30
CA VAL A 13 -9.08 -27.18 -11.05
C VAL A 13 -8.16 -26.56 -12.09
N VAL A 14 -7.08 -25.94 -11.65
CA VAL A 14 -6.07 -25.31 -12.50
C VAL A 14 -4.71 -25.97 -12.26
N GLU A 15 -3.95 -26.17 -13.33
CA GLU A 15 -2.58 -26.65 -13.26
C GLU A 15 -1.60 -25.50 -13.07
N THR A 16 -0.65 -25.68 -12.16
CA THR A 16 0.48 -24.77 -11.93
C THR A 16 1.78 -25.52 -12.14
N LYS A 17 2.92 -24.82 -12.21
CA LYS A 17 4.23 -25.48 -12.30
C LYS A 17 4.50 -26.48 -11.17
N ALA A 18 4.00 -26.22 -9.97
CA ALA A 18 4.22 -27.09 -8.82
C ALA A 18 3.19 -28.22 -8.69
N GLY A 19 2.00 -28.09 -9.30
CA GLY A 19 0.93 -29.09 -9.21
C GLY A 19 -0.46 -28.48 -9.40
N LYS A 20 -1.51 -29.29 -9.19
CA LYS A 20 -2.90 -28.89 -9.42
C LYS A 20 -3.51 -28.23 -8.20
N LEU A 21 -4.22 -27.13 -8.42
CA LEU A 21 -4.98 -26.39 -7.41
C LEU A 21 -6.48 -26.47 -7.69
N ARG A 22 -7.27 -26.70 -6.64
CA ARG A 22 -8.73 -26.62 -6.71
C ARG A 22 -9.20 -25.37 -5.99
N GLY A 23 -9.89 -24.50 -6.74
CA GLY A 23 -10.62 -23.35 -6.23
C GLY A 23 -12.12 -23.62 -6.10
N PHE A 24 -12.89 -22.55 -6.12
CA PHE A 24 -14.34 -22.57 -6.17
C PHE A 24 -14.85 -21.47 -7.13
N GLN A 25 -16.14 -21.55 -7.45
CA GLN A 25 -16.83 -20.48 -8.17
C GLN A 25 -17.97 -19.92 -7.31
N LEU A 26 -18.10 -18.61 -7.29
CA LEU A 26 -19.17 -17.92 -6.57
C LEU A 26 -19.79 -16.86 -7.49
N ASP A 27 -21.09 -17.05 -7.84
CA ASP A 27 -21.82 -16.21 -8.79
C ASP A 27 -21.10 -16.01 -10.14
N GLY A 28 -20.40 -17.03 -10.61
CA GLY A 28 -19.68 -17.01 -11.88
C GLY A 28 -18.20 -16.64 -11.77
N THR A 29 -17.76 -16.02 -10.70
CA THR A 29 -16.36 -15.67 -10.46
C THR A 29 -15.60 -16.88 -9.91
N TYR A 30 -14.50 -17.24 -10.52
CA TYR A 30 -13.56 -18.23 -9.97
C TYR A 30 -12.67 -17.60 -8.91
N ALA A 31 -12.53 -18.28 -7.78
CA ALA A 31 -11.68 -17.86 -6.68
C ALA A 31 -10.74 -18.99 -6.23
N PHE A 32 -9.48 -18.63 -6.02
CA PHE A 32 -8.45 -19.50 -5.47
C PHE A 32 -7.80 -18.77 -4.30
N HIS A 33 -8.11 -19.21 -3.08
CA HIS A 33 -7.63 -18.57 -1.85
C HIS A 33 -6.52 -19.38 -1.21
N GLY A 34 -5.52 -18.70 -0.64
CA GLY A 34 -4.40 -19.35 0.05
C GLY A 34 -3.52 -20.17 -0.89
N VAL A 35 -3.27 -19.66 -2.08
CA VAL A 35 -2.31 -20.25 -3.02
C VAL A 35 -0.90 -19.95 -2.54
N LYS A 36 -0.15 -20.99 -2.16
CA LYS A 36 1.23 -20.84 -1.71
C LYS A 36 2.15 -20.59 -2.90
N TYR A 37 2.87 -19.47 -2.91
CA TYR A 37 3.76 -19.09 -3.99
C TYR A 37 5.25 -19.38 -3.70
N ALA A 38 5.63 -19.44 -2.42
CA ALA A 38 6.99 -19.74 -1.99
C ALA A 38 7.01 -20.35 -0.58
N ASP A 39 8.13 -20.97 -0.22
CA ASP A 39 8.50 -21.32 1.13
C ASP A 39 9.62 -20.39 1.62
N ALA A 40 9.59 -19.96 2.87
CA ALA A 40 10.62 -19.09 3.42
C ALA A 40 11.01 -19.53 4.84
N LYS A 41 12.32 -19.56 5.09
CA LYS A 41 12.88 -19.66 6.44
C LYS A 41 13.13 -18.25 6.97
N ARG A 42 13.05 -18.08 8.28
CA ARG A 42 13.31 -16.80 8.93
C ARG A 42 14.69 -16.24 8.52
N PHE A 43 14.73 -14.98 8.07
CA PHE A 43 15.91 -14.23 7.60
C PHE A 43 16.53 -14.70 6.28
N HIS A 44 16.03 -15.77 5.68
CA HIS A 44 16.54 -16.28 4.40
C HIS A 44 15.64 -15.87 3.23
N GLN A 45 16.23 -15.94 2.04
CA GLN A 45 15.49 -15.72 0.80
C GLN A 45 14.40 -16.79 0.61
N PRO A 46 13.25 -16.45 0.01
CA PRO A 46 12.23 -17.43 -0.31
C PRO A 46 12.73 -18.44 -1.35
N THR A 47 12.19 -19.64 -1.28
CA THR A 47 12.45 -20.72 -2.23
C THR A 47 11.15 -21.15 -2.92
N PRO A 48 11.21 -21.64 -4.17
CA PRO A 48 10.03 -22.19 -4.84
C PRO A 48 9.35 -23.28 -4.01
N VAL A 49 8.04 -23.36 -4.13
CA VAL A 49 7.25 -24.42 -3.50
C VAL A 49 7.61 -25.78 -4.11
N GLU A 50 7.82 -26.77 -3.27
CA GLU A 50 8.09 -28.15 -3.73
C GLU A 50 6.92 -28.70 -4.57
N PRO A 51 7.18 -29.28 -5.74
CA PRO A 51 6.15 -29.93 -6.55
C PRO A 51 5.38 -31.01 -5.78
N TRP A 52 4.11 -31.18 -6.13
CA TRP A 52 3.26 -32.19 -5.50
C TRP A 52 2.43 -32.97 -6.53
N GLU A 53 2.05 -34.18 -6.14
CA GLU A 53 1.10 -35.00 -6.89
C GLU A 53 -0.33 -34.78 -6.39
N GLY A 54 -1.31 -34.97 -7.28
CA GLY A 54 -2.72 -34.82 -6.98
C GLY A 54 -3.18 -33.37 -6.95
N ILE A 55 -4.27 -33.11 -6.25
CA ILE A 55 -4.95 -31.79 -6.21
C ILE A 55 -4.89 -31.23 -4.78
N LYS A 56 -4.28 -30.07 -4.62
CA LYS A 56 -4.37 -29.29 -3.36
C LYS A 56 -5.54 -28.31 -3.39
N ASN A 57 -6.14 -28.06 -2.23
CA ASN A 57 -7.22 -27.10 -2.09
C ASN A 57 -6.67 -25.68 -1.95
N ALA A 58 -7.28 -24.75 -2.69
CA ALA A 58 -7.13 -23.32 -2.59
C ALA A 58 -8.53 -22.70 -2.27
N LEU A 59 -9.14 -23.15 -1.17
CA LEU A 59 -10.54 -22.85 -0.80
C LEU A 59 -10.64 -21.88 0.38
N ALA A 60 -9.56 -21.61 1.09
CA ALA A 60 -9.51 -20.72 2.23
C ALA A 60 -8.23 -19.89 2.19
N TYR A 61 -8.26 -18.70 2.74
CA TYR A 61 -7.10 -17.84 2.86
C TYR A 61 -5.95 -18.55 3.58
N GLY A 62 -4.72 -18.24 3.17
CA GLY A 62 -3.51 -18.70 3.84
C GLY A 62 -3.20 -17.89 5.10
N TYR A 63 -2.09 -18.20 5.75
CA TYR A 63 -1.62 -17.47 6.92
C TYR A 63 -1.22 -16.04 6.56
N VAL A 64 -1.29 -15.16 7.56
CA VAL A 64 -0.80 -13.77 7.50
C VAL A 64 0.45 -13.62 8.35
N CYS A 65 1.30 -12.64 8.04
CA CYS A 65 2.53 -12.43 8.76
C CYS A 65 2.25 -12.03 10.22
N PRO A 66 2.96 -12.59 11.21
CA PRO A 66 2.87 -12.15 12.59
C PRO A 66 3.35 -10.70 12.76
N MET A 67 2.67 -9.94 13.60
CA MET A 67 3.00 -8.56 13.94
C MET A 67 3.90 -8.48 15.17
N LEU A 68 4.65 -7.39 15.30
CA LEU A 68 5.49 -7.13 16.50
C LEU A 68 4.65 -6.86 17.74
N GLN A 69 3.52 -6.20 17.56
CA GLN A 69 2.52 -5.97 18.58
C GLN A 69 1.16 -6.39 18.00
N GLN A 70 0.27 -6.81 18.86
CA GLN A 70 -1.10 -7.06 18.43
C GLN A 70 -1.76 -5.70 18.21
N ASP A 71 -2.23 -5.45 17.00
CA ASP A 71 -2.97 -4.23 16.71
C ASP A 71 -4.24 -4.18 17.56
N GLN A 72 -4.53 -2.98 18.04
CA GLN A 72 -5.84 -2.70 18.59
C GLN A 72 -6.79 -2.41 17.43
N PRO A 73 -8.05 -2.88 17.49
CA PRO A 73 -9.05 -2.50 16.50
C PRO A 73 -9.17 -0.97 16.45
N SER A 74 -8.92 -0.40 15.28
CA SER A 74 -9.08 1.03 15.03
C SER A 74 -9.89 1.23 13.76
N ASN A 75 -10.74 2.27 13.73
CA ASN A 75 -11.55 2.63 12.56
C ASN A 75 -12.46 1.51 12.02
N GLU A 76 -12.77 0.51 12.82
CA GLU A 76 -13.60 -0.64 12.43
C GLU A 76 -15.02 -0.27 12.00
N LEU A 77 -15.54 0.85 12.50
CA LEU A 77 -16.82 1.41 12.08
C LEU A 77 -16.77 1.99 10.67
N MET A 78 -15.58 2.47 10.25
CA MET A 78 -15.36 3.04 8.91
C MET A 78 -15.12 1.95 7.88
N VAL A 79 -14.21 1.01 8.18
CA VAL A 79 -13.91 -0.15 7.33
C VAL A 79 -13.72 -1.39 8.19
N PRO A 80 -14.64 -2.38 8.10
CA PRO A 80 -14.52 -3.60 8.89
C PRO A 80 -13.24 -4.39 8.60
N HIS A 81 -12.52 -4.77 9.65
CA HIS A 81 -11.31 -5.56 9.59
C HIS A 81 -11.58 -7.05 9.81
N ARG A 82 -10.73 -7.90 9.24
CA ARG A 82 -10.72 -9.34 9.43
C ARG A 82 -9.40 -9.77 10.06
N TYR A 83 -9.49 -10.68 11.02
CA TYR A 83 -8.34 -11.28 11.69
C TYR A 83 -8.18 -12.71 11.22
N TRP A 84 -6.92 -13.14 11.01
CA TRP A 84 -6.62 -14.44 10.45
C TRP A 84 -5.45 -15.11 11.20
N PRO A 85 -5.33 -16.46 11.17
CA PRO A 85 -4.20 -17.16 11.78
C PRO A 85 -2.85 -16.66 11.25
N LEU A 86 -1.93 -16.43 12.20
CA LEU A 86 -0.60 -15.90 11.96
C LEU A 86 0.42 -17.04 11.80
N ASP A 87 1.31 -16.94 10.82
CA ASP A 87 2.46 -17.82 10.65
C ASP A 87 3.57 -17.10 9.91
N GLU A 88 4.83 -17.37 10.23
CA GLU A 88 5.99 -16.81 9.53
C GLU A 88 6.09 -17.30 8.07
N ASN A 89 5.53 -18.48 7.81
CA ASN A 89 5.40 -19.05 6.48
C ASN A 89 4.13 -18.52 5.77
N CYS A 90 4.04 -17.19 5.66
CA CYS A 90 2.89 -16.43 5.18
C CYS A 90 2.89 -16.16 3.66
N GLN A 91 3.74 -16.81 2.87
CA GLN A 91 3.91 -16.61 1.44
C GLN A 91 2.72 -17.19 0.65
N TYR A 92 1.56 -16.53 0.76
CA TYR A 92 0.31 -16.92 0.10
C TYR A 92 -0.27 -15.77 -0.71
N LEU A 93 -0.96 -16.11 -1.80
CA LEU A 93 -1.73 -15.17 -2.60
C LEU A 93 -3.16 -15.68 -2.80
N ASN A 94 -4.05 -14.78 -3.22
CA ASN A 94 -5.43 -15.04 -3.54
C ASN A 94 -5.71 -14.54 -4.96
N ILE A 95 -6.55 -15.26 -5.72
CA ILE A 95 -6.84 -14.96 -7.13
C ILE A 95 -8.35 -14.93 -7.32
N TRP A 96 -8.86 -13.92 -8.01
CA TRP A 96 -10.22 -13.81 -8.53
C TRP A 96 -10.16 -13.61 -10.04
N THR A 97 -10.94 -14.40 -10.80
CA THR A 97 -10.93 -14.33 -12.26
C THR A 97 -12.27 -14.77 -12.86
N GLN A 98 -12.54 -14.30 -14.07
CA GLN A 98 -13.72 -14.71 -14.83
C GLN A 98 -13.44 -15.85 -15.80
N HIS A 99 -12.17 -16.17 -16.04
CA HIS A 99 -11.73 -17.15 -17.05
C HIS A 99 -10.66 -18.08 -16.52
N LEU A 100 -10.71 -19.34 -16.95
CA LEU A 100 -9.63 -20.32 -16.74
C LEU A 100 -9.01 -20.76 -18.09
N ASP A 101 -9.24 -19.97 -19.15
CA ASP A 101 -8.65 -20.20 -20.48
C ASP A 101 -7.32 -19.44 -20.58
N PRO A 102 -6.18 -20.13 -20.83
CA PRO A 102 -4.87 -19.49 -21.01
C PRO A 102 -4.81 -18.48 -22.17
N ASN A 103 -5.77 -18.55 -23.11
CA ASN A 103 -5.84 -17.63 -24.24
C ASN A 103 -6.67 -16.38 -23.94
N ALA A 104 -7.30 -16.26 -22.78
CA ALA A 104 -8.14 -15.12 -22.42
C ALA A 104 -7.33 -13.82 -22.28
N LYS A 105 -6.04 -13.92 -21.83
CA LYS A 105 -5.08 -12.81 -21.75
C LYS A 105 -5.65 -11.54 -21.09
N LYS A 106 -6.29 -11.72 -19.95
CA LYS A 106 -6.86 -10.60 -19.20
C LYS A 106 -5.78 -9.82 -18.45
N PRO A 107 -5.92 -8.50 -18.31
CA PRO A 107 -5.04 -7.71 -17.44
C PRO A 107 -5.01 -8.28 -16.03
N VAL A 108 -3.84 -8.26 -15.40
CA VAL A 108 -3.62 -8.76 -14.03
C VAL A 108 -3.35 -7.58 -13.13
N LEU A 109 -4.15 -7.41 -12.08
CA LEU A 109 -3.93 -6.39 -11.05
C LEU A 109 -3.49 -7.09 -9.76
N VAL A 110 -2.34 -6.70 -9.24
CA VAL A 110 -1.74 -7.28 -8.01
C VAL A 110 -1.77 -6.25 -6.90
N TRP A 111 -2.59 -6.52 -5.88
CA TRP A 111 -2.72 -5.70 -4.70
C TRP A 111 -1.62 -5.96 -3.69
N LEU A 112 -0.95 -4.89 -3.27
CA LEU A 112 -0.01 -4.83 -2.17
C LEU A 112 -0.64 -4.05 -1.02
N HIS A 113 -0.87 -4.72 0.12
CA HIS A 113 -1.55 -4.13 1.27
C HIS A 113 -0.72 -3.07 1.99
N GLY A 114 -1.39 -2.20 2.75
CA GLY A 114 -0.82 -1.16 3.58
C GLY A 114 -0.15 -1.65 4.87
N GLY A 115 -0.06 -0.77 5.86
CA GLY A 115 0.58 -1.04 7.15
C GLY A 115 2.11 -0.88 7.13
N GLY A 116 2.64 0.01 6.27
CA GLY A 116 4.07 0.17 6.08
C GLY A 116 4.72 -1.11 5.58
N PHE A 117 5.87 -1.44 6.15
CA PHE A 117 6.51 -2.75 6.05
C PHE A 117 6.38 -3.54 7.35
N ALA A 118 5.56 -3.05 8.30
CA ALA A 118 5.52 -3.53 9.67
C ALA A 118 4.30 -4.41 9.98
N ALA A 119 3.15 -4.10 9.38
CA ALA A 119 1.87 -4.70 9.75
C ALA A 119 0.96 -4.91 8.52
N GLY A 120 -0.25 -5.41 8.74
CA GLY A 120 -1.27 -5.60 7.73
C GLY A 120 -1.29 -6.97 7.09
N SER A 121 -2.27 -7.17 6.20
CA SER A 121 -2.41 -8.37 5.39
C SER A 121 -3.27 -8.13 4.15
N SER A 122 -3.16 -9.04 3.19
CA SER A 122 -3.94 -9.00 1.94
C SER A 122 -5.44 -9.21 2.12
N ILE A 123 -5.90 -9.51 3.33
CA ILE A 123 -7.28 -9.87 3.64
C ILE A 123 -7.86 -9.09 4.82
N GLU A 124 -7.08 -8.21 5.46
CA GLU A 124 -7.52 -7.50 6.66
C GLU A 124 -8.78 -6.65 6.43
N HIS A 125 -8.82 -5.90 5.34
CA HIS A 125 -9.98 -5.09 4.97
C HIS A 125 -10.96 -5.87 4.10
N ILE A 126 -12.25 -5.77 4.39
CA ILE A 126 -13.30 -6.31 3.51
C ILE A 126 -13.24 -5.66 2.12
N ALA A 127 -12.75 -4.44 2.04
CA ALA A 127 -12.56 -3.70 0.79
C ALA A 127 -11.52 -4.33 -0.15
N TYR A 128 -10.64 -5.21 0.33
CA TYR A 128 -9.63 -5.89 -0.50
C TYR A 128 -10.15 -7.10 -1.26
N GLU A 129 -11.44 -7.45 -1.11
CA GLU A 129 -12.05 -8.54 -1.89
C GLU A 129 -12.01 -8.24 -3.38
N GLY A 130 -11.31 -9.07 -4.14
CA GLY A 130 -11.11 -8.85 -5.59
C GLY A 130 -12.28 -9.26 -6.47
N GLU A 131 -13.33 -9.87 -5.91
CA GLU A 131 -14.45 -10.42 -6.68
C GLU A 131 -15.16 -9.37 -7.52
N ASN A 132 -15.56 -8.25 -6.89
CA ASN A 132 -16.33 -7.21 -7.58
C ASN A 132 -15.51 -6.54 -8.69
N MET A 133 -14.26 -6.15 -8.41
CA MET A 133 -13.37 -5.58 -9.41
C MET A 133 -13.10 -6.55 -10.56
N SER A 134 -12.83 -7.84 -10.25
CA SER A 134 -12.63 -8.87 -11.28
C SER A 134 -13.85 -9.04 -12.18
N LYS A 135 -15.03 -9.10 -11.59
CA LYS A 135 -16.29 -9.27 -12.32
C LYS A 135 -16.66 -8.03 -13.13
N TYR A 136 -16.53 -6.86 -12.54
CA TYR A 136 -16.86 -5.59 -13.19
C TYR A 136 -15.91 -5.30 -14.36
N GLY A 137 -14.61 -5.48 -14.14
CA GLY A 137 -13.57 -5.14 -15.11
C GLY A 137 -13.21 -6.25 -16.08
N ASP A 138 -13.69 -7.48 -15.90
CA ASP A 138 -13.23 -8.66 -16.63
C ASP A 138 -11.69 -8.81 -16.61
N VAL A 139 -11.13 -8.74 -15.40
CA VAL A 139 -9.70 -8.78 -15.12
C VAL A 139 -9.36 -9.86 -14.09
N VAL A 140 -8.09 -10.23 -14.00
CA VAL A 140 -7.58 -11.05 -12.91
C VAL A 140 -7.13 -10.14 -11.78
N VAL A 141 -7.67 -10.35 -10.57
CA VAL A 141 -7.26 -9.62 -9.36
C VAL A 141 -6.52 -10.57 -8.44
N ILE A 142 -5.39 -10.13 -7.93
CA ILE A 142 -4.54 -10.88 -7.00
C ILE A 142 -4.28 -10.03 -5.77
N SER A 143 -4.33 -10.64 -4.59
CA SER A 143 -3.78 -10.06 -3.37
C SER A 143 -2.79 -11.02 -2.73
N LEU A 144 -1.74 -10.53 -2.07
CA LEU A 144 -0.69 -11.37 -1.52
C LEU A 144 -0.23 -10.94 -0.13
N ASN A 145 0.18 -11.93 0.67
CA ASN A 145 0.91 -11.76 1.92
C ASN A 145 2.39 -12.02 1.70
N HIS A 146 3.22 -11.34 2.46
CA HIS A 146 4.67 -11.48 2.49
C HIS A 146 5.18 -11.21 3.91
N ARG A 147 6.44 -11.51 4.20
CA ARG A 147 7.03 -11.21 5.49
C ARG A 147 7.13 -9.71 5.71
N LEU A 148 6.84 -9.29 6.94
CA LEU A 148 6.82 -7.92 7.43
C LEU A 148 7.78 -7.77 8.61
N ASN A 149 7.94 -6.54 9.09
CA ASN A 149 8.69 -6.19 10.30
C ASN A 149 10.08 -6.86 10.35
N ILE A 150 10.51 -7.33 11.50
CA ILE A 150 11.82 -8.00 11.65
C ILE A 150 11.89 -9.34 10.93
N LEU A 151 10.77 -9.95 10.57
CA LEU A 151 10.76 -11.18 9.76
C LEU A 151 11.13 -10.90 8.30
N GLY A 152 10.75 -9.73 7.80
CA GLY A 152 11.00 -9.31 6.42
C GLY A 152 12.21 -8.41 6.24
N TYR A 153 12.63 -7.69 7.30
CA TYR A 153 13.53 -6.54 7.15
C TYR A 153 14.60 -6.40 8.26
N LEU A 154 14.86 -7.44 9.03
CA LEU A 154 16.01 -7.43 9.95
C LEU A 154 17.28 -7.82 9.18
N ASP A 155 18.25 -6.90 9.16
CA ASP A 155 19.53 -7.15 8.48
C ASP A 155 20.51 -7.92 9.36
N LEU A 156 20.77 -9.17 8.99
CA LEU A 156 21.78 -10.04 9.59
C LEU A 156 23.05 -10.15 8.72
N SER A 157 23.16 -9.40 7.63
CA SER A 157 24.30 -9.50 6.70
C SER A 157 25.69 -9.35 7.38
N PRO A 158 25.85 -8.56 8.47
CA PRO A 158 27.13 -8.50 9.18
C PRO A 158 27.55 -9.80 9.88
N PHE A 159 26.64 -10.79 9.97
CA PHE A 159 26.87 -12.03 10.74
C PHE A 159 27.07 -13.28 9.87
N GLY A 160 26.93 -13.18 8.54
CA GLY A 160 27.20 -14.29 7.62
C GLY A 160 26.69 -14.03 6.21
N GLU A 161 27.36 -14.62 5.21
CA GLU A 161 27.01 -14.47 3.79
C GLU A 161 25.61 -15.04 3.49
N GLU A 162 25.18 -16.07 4.24
CA GLU A 162 23.83 -16.66 4.15
C GLU A 162 22.71 -15.66 4.46
N TYR A 163 23.02 -14.55 5.13
CA TYR A 163 22.10 -13.47 5.50
C TYR A 163 22.21 -12.22 4.61
N LYS A 164 23.00 -12.26 3.54
CA LYS A 164 23.33 -11.09 2.70
C LYS A 164 22.14 -10.18 2.38
N ASN A 165 20.97 -10.75 2.12
CA ASN A 165 19.76 -10.00 1.77
C ASN A 165 18.63 -10.13 2.81
N SER A 166 18.96 -10.45 4.06
CA SER A 166 17.95 -10.60 5.12
C SER A 166 17.18 -9.31 5.40
N GLY A 167 17.83 -8.15 5.25
CA GLY A 167 17.21 -6.82 5.35
C GLY A 167 16.19 -6.50 4.23
N ASN A 168 16.05 -7.38 3.23
CA ASN A 168 15.11 -7.28 2.11
C ASN A 168 14.33 -8.59 1.87
N ALA A 169 14.23 -9.46 2.85
CA ALA A 169 13.56 -10.75 2.71
C ALA A 169 12.06 -10.60 2.39
N GLY A 170 11.39 -9.55 2.91
CA GLY A 170 10.01 -9.23 2.57
C GLY A 170 9.84 -8.79 1.12
N ASN A 171 10.78 -8.00 0.60
CA ASN A 171 10.81 -7.63 -0.83
C ASN A 171 11.05 -8.86 -1.71
N ALA A 172 11.92 -9.77 -1.27
CA ALA A 172 12.19 -11.01 -2.00
C ALA A 172 10.96 -11.94 -2.05
N ASP A 173 10.13 -11.95 -1.00
CA ASP A 173 8.85 -12.66 -1.02
C ASP A 173 7.93 -12.09 -2.12
N MET A 174 7.83 -10.76 -2.24
CA MET A 174 7.02 -10.11 -3.29
C MET A 174 7.56 -10.42 -4.70
N VAL A 175 8.88 -10.40 -4.88
CA VAL A 175 9.51 -10.82 -6.16
C VAL A 175 9.19 -12.29 -6.47
N ALA A 176 9.25 -13.17 -5.47
CA ALA A 176 8.89 -14.59 -5.66
C ALA A 176 7.40 -14.75 -6.03
N ALA A 177 6.51 -13.94 -5.45
CA ALA A 177 5.10 -13.92 -5.85
C ALA A 177 4.91 -13.45 -7.30
N LEU A 178 5.63 -12.42 -7.72
CA LEU A 178 5.59 -11.95 -9.12
C LEU A 178 6.15 -12.99 -10.09
N GLN A 179 7.21 -13.70 -9.74
CA GLN A 179 7.73 -14.83 -10.52
C GLN A 179 6.69 -15.95 -10.64
N TRP A 180 6.03 -16.30 -9.52
CA TRP A 180 4.94 -17.27 -9.53
C TRP A 180 3.80 -16.83 -10.45
N ILE A 181 3.41 -15.55 -10.40
CA ILE A 181 2.38 -14.97 -11.27
C ILE A 181 2.81 -15.07 -12.74
N HIS A 182 4.01 -14.63 -13.08
CA HIS A 182 4.55 -14.70 -14.44
C HIS A 182 4.50 -16.14 -15.00
N GLU A 183 4.79 -17.12 -14.17
CA GLU A 183 4.87 -18.52 -14.56
C GLU A 183 3.51 -19.25 -14.66
N ASN A 184 2.49 -18.78 -13.96
CA ASN A 184 1.25 -19.55 -13.76
C ASN A 184 -0.03 -18.82 -14.16
N ILE A 185 -0.03 -17.48 -14.20
CA ILE A 185 -1.29 -16.72 -14.28
C ILE A 185 -2.05 -16.89 -15.59
N ALA A 186 -1.38 -17.32 -16.66
CA ALA A 186 -2.03 -17.65 -17.92
C ALA A 186 -3.12 -18.73 -17.73
N ASN A 187 -2.86 -19.73 -16.89
CA ASN A 187 -3.83 -20.80 -16.60
C ASN A 187 -5.04 -20.32 -15.78
N PHE A 188 -4.96 -19.12 -15.23
CA PHE A 188 -6.06 -18.41 -14.57
C PHE A 188 -6.66 -17.32 -15.48
N GLY A 189 -6.39 -17.36 -16.78
CA GLY A 189 -6.90 -16.43 -17.79
C GLY A 189 -6.17 -15.08 -17.84
N GLY A 190 -5.12 -14.86 -17.04
CA GLY A 190 -4.34 -13.63 -17.00
C GLY A 190 -3.27 -13.54 -18.08
N ASP A 191 -2.83 -12.32 -18.39
CA ASP A 191 -1.71 -12.04 -19.26
C ASP A 191 -0.45 -11.75 -18.40
N PRO A 192 0.57 -12.65 -18.39
CA PRO A 192 1.79 -12.40 -17.65
C PRO A 192 2.58 -11.18 -18.17
N GLU A 193 2.32 -10.71 -19.40
CA GLU A 193 2.93 -9.52 -20.00
C GLU A 193 2.10 -8.26 -19.76
N ASN A 194 1.02 -8.34 -18.98
CA ASN A 194 0.18 -7.19 -18.62
C ASN A 194 -0.19 -7.19 -17.12
N VAL A 195 0.81 -7.05 -16.28
CA VAL A 195 0.70 -7.04 -14.82
C VAL A 195 0.84 -5.62 -14.29
N THR A 196 -0.15 -5.15 -13.53
CA THR A 196 -0.17 -3.86 -12.85
C THR A 196 -0.08 -4.08 -11.35
N LEU A 197 0.92 -3.49 -10.70
CA LEU A 197 0.98 -3.41 -9.24
C LEU A 197 0.15 -2.21 -8.77
N PHE A 198 -0.63 -2.40 -7.73
CA PHE A 198 -1.31 -1.29 -7.06
C PHE A 198 -1.32 -1.52 -5.56
N GLY A 199 -1.21 -0.44 -4.80
CA GLY A 199 -1.17 -0.53 -3.35
C GLY A 199 -1.32 0.82 -2.68
N GLN A 200 -1.83 0.80 -1.46
CA GLN A 200 -2.11 1.99 -0.68
C GLN A 200 -1.20 2.05 0.56
N SER A 201 -0.78 3.26 0.97
CA SER A 201 0.11 3.43 2.14
C SER A 201 1.41 2.65 1.94
N GLY A 202 1.76 1.80 2.91
CA GLY A 202 2.86 0.84 2.76
C GLY A 202 2.78 -0.02 1.49
N GLY A 203 1.59 -0.26 0.95
CA GLY A 203 1.41 -0.93 -0.34
C GLY A 203 1.92 -0.10 -1.51
N GLY A 204 1.64 1.20 -1.51
CA GLY A 204 2.21 2.15 -2.47
C GLY A 204 3.74 2.23 -2.34
N MET A 205 4.25 2.26 -1.09
CA MET A 205 5.69 2.18 -0.83
C MET A 205 6.32 0.92 -1.43
N LYS A 206 5.64 -0.22 -1.34
CA LYS A 206 6.09 -1.49 -1.93
C LYS A 206 6.11 -1.45 -3.46
N VAL A 207 5.16 -0.76 -4.10
CA VAL A 207 5.15 -0.58 -5.56
C VAL A 207 6.43 0.12 -6.02
N TRP A 208 6.75 1.31 -5.48
CA TRP A 208 7.96 2.01 -5.92
C TRP A 208 9.26 1.36 -5.44
N THR A 209 9.24 0.63 -4.30
CA THR A 209 10.38 -0.21 -3.89
C THR A 209 10.67 -1.30 -4.91
N LEU A 210 9.63 -1.97 -5.44
CA LEU A 210 9.80 -2.98 -6.49
C LEU A 210 10.28 -2.36 -7.82
N MET A 211 9.90 -1.12 -8.12
CA MET A 211 10.45 -0.38 -9.28
C MET A 211 11.96 -0.15 -9.17
N GLN A 212 12.53 -0.18 -7.97
CA GLN A 212 13.95 -0.01 -7.68
C GLN A 212 14.65 -1.34 -7.33
N THR A 213 14.00 -2.46 -7.64
CA THR A 213 14.51 -3.82 -7.38
C THR A 213 14.74 -4.54 -8.70
N PRO A 214 15.97 -4.63 -9.23
CA PRO A 214 16.25 -5.23 -10.54
C PRO A 214 15.75 -6.68 -10.71
N ALA A 215 15.63 -7.43 -9.61
CA ALA A 215 15.06 -8.77 -9.64
C ALA A 215 13.55 -8.82 -9.97
N ALA A 216 12.87 -7.67 -9.94
CA ALA A 216 11.47 -7.52 -10.32
C ALA A 216 11.29 -7.03 -11.77
N ASP A 217 12.36 -6.67 -12.46
CA ASP A 217 12.32 -6.15 -13.83
C ASP A 217 11.66 -7.16 -14.78
N GLY A 218 10.68 -6.68 -15.56
CA GLY A 218 9.92 -7.53 -16.49
C GLY A 218 8.85 -8.42 -15.85
N LEU A 219 8.69 -8.43 -14.52
CA LEU A 219 7.64 -9.19 -13.83
C LEU A 219 6.35 -8.35 -13.62
N PHE A 220 6.42 -7.05 -13.81
CA PHE A 220 5.27 -6.14 -13.84
C PHE A 220 5.52 -5.01 -14.83
N HIS A 221 4.46 -4.35 -15.27
CA HIS A 221 4.47 -3.47 -16.43
C HIS A 221 3.90 -2.09 -16.14
N LYS A 222 3.21 -1.92 -15.01
CA LYS A 222 2.60 -0.65 -14.56
C LYS A 222 2.55 -0.60 -13.05
N GLY A 223 2.52 0.61 -12.49
CA GLY A 223 2.42 0.84 -11.05
C GLY A 223 1.39 1.88 -10.67
N VAL A 224 0.63 1.62 -9.60
CA VAL A 224 -0.24 2.61 -8.97
C VAL A 224 0.17 2.78 -7.51
N VAL A 225 0.55 3.99 -7.14
CA VAL A 225 1.01 4.36 -5.80
C VAL A 225 -0.06 5.23 -5.14
N GLN A 226 -0.81 4.64 -4.22
CA GLN A 226 -1.90 5.30 -3.49
C GLN A 226 -1.37 5.71 -2.11
N SER A 227 -1.21 7.01 -1.85
CA SER A 227 -0.71 7.55 -0.57
C SER A 227 0.54 6.80 -0.07
N GLY A 228 1.52 6.63 -0.97
CA GLY A 228 2.68 5.76 -0.72
C GLY A 228 4.03 6.46 -0.85
N CYS A 229 4.10 7.72 -1.25
CA CYS A 229 5.34 8.47 -1.28
C CYS A 229 5.52 9.23 0.05
N ILE A 230 6.65 9.03 0.72
CA ILE A 230 7.02 9.73 1.95
C ILE A 230 8.46 10.23 1.86
N ASP A 231 8.77 11.32 2.56
CA ASP A 231 10.15 11.81 2.67
C ASP A 231 11.02 10.82 3.46
N HIS A 232 12.24 10.63 2.98
CA HIS A 232 13.29 9.83 3.68
C HIS A 232 12.84 8.42 4.06
N PHE A 233 12.04 7.80 3.20
CA PHE A 233 11.48 6.47 3.39
C PHE A 233 12.54 5.39 3.69
N VAL A 234 13.69 5.48 3.07
CA VAL A 234 14.86 4.65 3.38
C VAL A 234 15.86 5.53 4.10
N SER A 235 16.17 5.21 5.35
CA SER A 235 17.28 5.85 6.05
C SER A 235 18.52 5.76 5.15
N GLY A 236 18.95 6.90 4.66
CA GLY A 236 19.94 7.19 3.63
C GLY A 236 20.88 6.06 3.22
N ASN A 237 21.34 6.11 1.99
CA ASN A 237 22.34 5.22 1.39
C ASN A 237 23.70 5.22 2.14
N SER A 238 23.68 5.28 3.46
CA SER A 238 24.87 5.13 4.26
C SER A 238 25.31 3.67 4.23
N THR A 239 26.43 3.38 3.60
CA THR A 239 27.10 2.08 3.65
C THR A 239 27.45 1.65 5.08
N GLU A 240 27.25 2.53 6.05
CA GLU A 240 27.40 2.29 7.48
C GLU A 240 26.10 1.82 8.15
N GLN A 241 24.96 1.99 7.49
CA GLN A 241 23.66 1.52 7.98
C GLN A 241 23.55 0.01 7.73
N ASN A 242 23.53 -0.76 8.80
CA ASN A 242 23.35 -2.21 8.78
C ASN A 242 22.77 -2.70 10.12
N GLY A 243 22.37 -3.96 10.16
CA GLY A 243 21.73 -4.55 11.33
C GLY A 243 22.65 -4.91 12.50
N LYS A 244 23.95 -4.59 12.45
CA LYS A 244 24.90 -5.03 13.49
C LYS A 244 24.51 -4.57 14.89
N ALA A 245 24.10 -3.32 15.06
CA ALA A 245 23.75 -2.76 16.37
C ALA A 245 22.52 -3.45 16.96
N ILE A 246 21.44 -3.52 16.21
CA ILE A 246 20.19 -4.11 16.69
C ILE A 246 20.31 -5.62 16.93
N VAL A 247 20.99 -6.36 16.04
CA VAL A 247 21.19 -7.80 16.22
C VAL A 247 22.09 -8.08 17.44
N THR A 248 23.14 -7.29 17.66
CA THR A 248 23.96 -7.42 18.87
C THR A 248 23.15 -7.17 20.14
N ALA A 249 22.28 -6.17 20.15
CA ALA A 249 21.40 -5.89 21.28
C ALA A 249 20.39 -7.02 21.52
N LEU A 250 19.83 -7.60 20.45
CA LEU A 250 18.92 -8.76 20.52
C LEU A 250 19.62 -9.99 21.12
N LEU A 251 20.82 -10.32 20.66
CA LEU A 251 21.62 -11.44 21.21
C LEU A 251 21.89 -11.24 22.70
N ALA A 252 22.28 -10.03 23.11
CA ALA A 252 22.52 -9.71 24.51
C ALA A 252 21.24 -9.83 25.38
N GLU A 253 20.10 -9.28 24.92
CA GLU A 253 18.83 -9.36 25.65
C GLU A 253 18.35 -10.81 25.80
N LEU A 254 18.48 -11.60 24.73
CA LEU A 254 18.07 -13.00 24.68
C LEU A 254 19.10 -13.95 25.30
N LYS A 255 20.29 -13.45 25.67
CA LYS A 255 21.40 -14.24 26.19
C LYS A 255 21.82 -15.36 25.25
N LEU A 256 21.96 -15.02 23.98
CA LEU A 256 22.36 -15.94 22.90
C LEU A 256 23.77 -15.59 22.44
N ASP A 257 24.58 -16.61 22.19
CA ASP A 257 25.98 -16.47 21.74
C ASP A 257 26.11 -16.59 20.21
N ASP A 258 25.08 -17.13 19.53
CA ASP A 258 25.08 -17.38 18.08
C ASP A 258 23.82 -16.78 17.43
N VAL A 259 24.02 -16.01 16.37
CA VAL A 259 22.95 -15.41 15.57
C VAL A 259 21.97 -16.45 14.99
N LYS A 260 22.45 -17.67 14.70
CA LYS A 260 21.62 -18.78 14.21
C LYS A 260 20.50 -19.18 15.18
N ALA A 261 20.68 -18.92 16.47
CA ALA A 261 19.63 -19.18 17.45
C ALA A 261 18.39 -18.29 17.23
N LEU A 262 18.55 -17.10 16.62
CA LEU A 262 17.43 -16.22 16.27
C LEU A 262 16.51 -16.84 15.20
N GLU A 263 16.99 -17.78 14.39
CA GLU A 263 16.17 -18.46 13.36
C GLU A 263 15.10 -19.37 13.97
N THR A 264 15.31 -19.87 15.18
CA THR A 264 14.50 -20.96 15.76
C THR A 264 13.79 -20.63 17.05
N ILE A 265 14.15 -19.52 17.72
CA ILE A 265 13.43 -19.10 18.93
C ILE A 265 11.97 -18.77 18.60
N PRO A 266 11.01 -18.94 19.53
CA PRO A 266 9.62 -18.53 19.30
C PRO A 266 9.55 -17.08 18.88
N TYR A 267 8.74 -16.78 17.84
CA TYR A 267 8.60 -15.41 17.33
C TYR A 267 8.18 -14.42 18.42
N THR A 268 7.24 -14.81 19.28
CA THR A 268 6.79 -13.98 20.40
C THR A 268 7.92 -13.55 21.34
N GLN A 269 8.92 -14.43 21.54
CA GLN A 269 10.10 -14.12 22.33
C GLN A 269 11.04 -13.15 21.58
N LEU A 270 11.23 -13.36 20.28
CA LEU A 270 12.02 -12.47 19.44
C LEU A 270 11.38 -11.07 19.37
N ALA A 271 10.07 -10.99 19.14
CA ALA A 271 9.31 -9.75 19.06
C ALA A 271 9.36 -8.97 20.39
N ALA A 272 9.18 -9.65 21.52
CA ALA A 272 9.29 -9.01 22.83
C ALA A 272 10.69 -8.44 23.11
N ALA A 273 11.74 -9.18 22.74
CA ALA A 273 13.11 -8.70 22.86
C ALA A 273 13.35 -7.50 21.94
N TYR A 274 12.88 -7.56 20.69
CA TYR A 274 13.02 -6.47 19.73
C TYR A 274 12.32 -5.20 20.24
N ASN A 275 11.05 -5.29 20.64
CA ASN A 275 10.27 -4.15 21.16
C ASN A 275 10.94 -3.48 22.37
N LYS A 276 11.71 -4.25 23.15
CA LYS A 276 12.46 -3.72 24.28
C LYS A 276 13.74 -2.99 23.87
N VAL A 277 14.51 -3.54 22.92
CA VAL A 277 15.84 -3.01 22.60
C VAL A 277 15.84 -2.00 21.44
N ALA A 278 14.91 -2.12 20.49
CA ALA A 278 14.89 -1.28 19.29
C ALA A 278 14.79 0.23 19.59
N PRO A 279 13.95 0.70 20.53
CA PRO A 279 13.89 2.13 20.86
C PRO A 279 15.24 2.69 21.36
N GLU A 280 16.00 1.93 22.13
CA GLU A 280 17.29 2.36 22.64
C GLU A 280 18.37 2.37 21.56
N VAL A 281 18.35 1.39 20.66
CA VAL A 281 19.24 1.36 19.49
C VAL A 281 18.93 2.51 18.54
N ALA A 282 17.66 2.79 18.29
CA ALA A 282 17.20 3.88 17.41
C ALA A 282 17.70 5.26 17.90
N LYS A 283 17.76 5.51 19.20
CA LYS A 283 18.32 6.76 19.78
C LYS A 283 19.78 7.01 19.36
N THR A 284 20.51 5.98 18.98
CA THR A 284 21.89 6.12 18.47
C THR A 284 21.97 6.50 17.00
N GLY A 285 20.84 6.57 16.29
CA GLY A 285 20.77 6.76 14.84
C GLY A 285 21.08 5.51 14.02
N ALA A 286 21.25 4.35 14.68
CA ALA A 286 21.52 3.09 13.98
C ALA A 286 20.24 2.50 13.37
N TYR A 287 20.42 1.77 12.26
CA TYR A 287 19.34 0.99 11.66
C TYR A 287 18.83 -0.09 12.61
N VAL A 288 17.51 -0.17 12.75
CA VAL A 288 16.85 -1.12 13.66
C VAL A 288 16.07 -2.21 12.94
N GLY A 289 15.92 -2.14 11.62
CA GLY A 289 15.04 -3.04 10.85
C GLY A 289 13.65 -2.46 10.64
N GLY A 290 12.77 -3.26 10.04
CA GLY A 290 11.37 -2.88 9.82
C GLY A 290 11.08 -2.21 8.48
N ASN A 291 12.12 -1.77 7.76
CA ASN A 291 12.03 -1.20 6.40
C ASN A 291 13.09 -1.80 5.50
N PRO A 292 12.89 -1.81 4.15
CA PRO A 292 13.91 -2.23 3.20
C PRO A 292 15.23 -1.50 3.38
N LEU A 293 16.33 -2.21 3.21
CA LEU A 293 17.67 -1.65 3.29
C LEU A 293 18.29 -1.57 1.89
N ALA A 294 18.71 -0.37 1.48
CA ALA A 294 19.37 -0.16 0.18
C ALA A 294 20.69 -0.95 0.11
N ASN A 295 20.84 -1.73 -0.97
CA ASN A 295 22.03 -2.54 -1.26
C ASN A 295 22.06 -2.89 -2.77
N ASP A 296 22.90 -3.86 -3.18
CA ASP A 296 23.01 -4.32 -4.57
C ASP A 296 21.70 -4.93 -5.11
N TRP A 297 20.76 -5.32 -4.25
CA TRP A 297 19.52 -5.98 -4.62
C TRP A 297 18.31 -5.03 -4.65
N TYR A 298 18.24 -4.08 -3.72
CA TYR A 298 17.31 -2.95 -3.68
C TYR A 298 18.09 -1.65 -3.72
N LEU A 299 17.91 -0.85 -4.75
CA LEU A 299 18.81 0.28 -5.04
C LEU A 299 18.52 1.56 -4.23
N GLY A 300 17.42 1.59 -3.47
CA GLY A 300 17.08 2.75 -2.63
C GLY A 300 16.02 3.67 -3.23
N ASP A 301 15.83 4.81 -2.59
CA ASP A 301 14.82 5.82 -2.93
C ASP A 301 15.09 6.43 -4.32
N PRO A 302 14.15 6.34 -5.29
CA PRO A 302 14.33 6.93 -6.61
C PRO A 302 14.44 8.46 -6.58
N LEU A 303 13.96 9.14 -5.54
CA LEU A 303 14.14 10.59 -5.40
C LEU A 303 15.59 10.95 -5.07
N GLU A 304 16.33 10.05 -4.41
CA GLU A 304 17.75 10.24 -4.08
C GLU A 304 18.66 9.66 -5.16
N VAL A 305 18.46 8.39 -5.54
CA VAL A 305 19.38 7.66 -6.44
C VAL A 305 18.99 7.72 -7.92
N GLY A 306 17.79 8.21 -8.25
CA GLY A 306 17.21 8.18 -9.59
C GLY A 306 16.48 6.87 -9.90
N PHE A 307 15.64 6.91 -10.93
CA PHE A 307 14.92 5.72 -11.41
C PHE A 307 15.84 4.77 -12.17
N THR A 308 15.64 3.46 -11.97
CA THR A 308 16.28 2.42 -12.81
C THR A 308 15.84 2.57 -14.28
N GLU A 309 16.59 1.99 -15.21
CA GLU A 309 16.21 2.03 -16.63
C GLU A 309 14.83 1.40 -16.86
N HIS A 310 14.52 0.32 -16.16
CA HIS A 310 13.19 -0.30 -16.21
C HIS A 310 12.12 0.64 -15.63
N ALA A 311 12.33 1.20 -14.44
CA ALA A 311 11.38 2.11 -13.80
C ALA A 311 11.06 3.36 -14.62
N LYS A 312 12.01 3.84 -15.46
CA LYS A 312 11.77 4.94 -16.39
C LYS A 312 10.73 4.60 -17.46
N THR A 313 10.62 3.33 -17.86
CA THR A 313 9.80 2.89 -19.00
C THR A 313 8.38 2.48 -18.62
N ILE A 314 8.09 2.19 -17.33
CA ILE A 314 6.74 1.77 -16.92
C ILE A 314 5.84 2.96 -16.61
N PRO A 315 4.57 2.95 -17.08
CA PRO A 315 3.57 3.93 -16.67
C PRO A 315 3.30 3.88 -15.16
N VAL A 316 3.09 5.05 -14.56
CA VAL A 316 2.80 5.16 -13.13
C VAL A 316 1.62 6.11 -12.90
N MET A 317 0.72 5.74 -12.00
CA MET A 317 -0.32 6.61 -11.46
C MET A 317 -0.06 6.79 -9.96
N VAL A 318 -0.01 8.04 -9.51
CA VAL A 318 0.31 8.39 -8.11
C VAL A 318 -0.75 9.33 -7.59
N GLY A 319 -1.20 9.12 -6.36
CA GLY A 319 -2.15 10.07 -5.76
C GLY A 319 -2.30 9.89 -4.27
N THR A 320 -3.07 10.81 -3.69
CA THR A 320 -3.29 10.94 -2.25
C THR A 320 -4.74 11.32 -1.95
N VAL A 321 -5.10 11.39 -0.69
CA VAL A 321 -6.36 11.92 -0.21
C VAL A 321 -6.13 13.20 0.58
N LEU A 322 -7.14 14.09 0.68
CA LEU A 322 -6.95 15.43 1.24
C LEU A 322 -6.58 15.42 2.72
N GLY A 323 -7.17 14.52 3.51
CA GLY A 323 -7.03 14.47 4.96
C GLY A 323 -6.42 13.18 5.48
N GLU A 324 -5.32 12.72 4.95
CA GLU A 324 -4.70 11.40 5.17
C GLU A 324 -4.90 10.83 6.59
N PHE A 325 -4.38 11.46 7.61
CA PHE A 325 -4.51 10.99 9.01
C PHE A 325 -5.59 11.74 9.80
N SER A 326 -6.66 12.16 9.15
CA SER A 326 -7.81 12.78 9.79
C SER A 326 -8.72 11.73 10.47
N PHE A 327 -8.15 10.89 11.33
CA PHE A 327 -8.90 9.88 12.08
C PHE A 327 -9.61 10.43 13.33
N MET A 328 -9.34 11.67 13.69
CA MET A 328 -10.03 12.34 14.78
C MET A 328 -11.49 12.58 14.41
N PRO A 329 -12.42 12.59 15.36
CA PRO A 329 -13.79 12.98 15.08
C PRO A 329 -13.81 14.34 14.36
N ALA A 330 -14.63 14.47 13.34
CA ALA A 330 -14.85 15.75 12.69
C ALA A 330 -15.34 16.75 13.76
N LEU A 331 -15.01 18.05 13.56
CA LEU A 331 -15.58 19.10 14.41
C LEU A 331 -17.09 19.08 14.27
N SER A 332 -17.79 19.30 15.39
CA SER A 332 -19.25 19.44 15.38
C SER A 332 -19.67 20.66 14.55
N GLU A 333 -20.91 20.66 14.09
CA GLU A 333 -21.46 21.79 13.34
C GLU A 333 -21.38 23.13 14.12
N GLU A 334 -21.47 23.09 15.47
CA GLU A 334 -21.29 24.27 16.32
C GLU A 334 -19.84 24.75 16.32
N GLU A 335 -18.88 23.84 16.40
CA GLU A 335 -17.44 24.14 16.34
C GLU A 335 -17.03 24.67 14.97
N LYS A 336 -17.51 24.06 13.87
CA LYS A 336 -17.27 24.54 12.49
C LYS A 336 -17.85 25.96 12.28
N ALA A 337 -18.99 26.25 12.88
CA ALA A 337 -19.62 27.57 12.80
C ALA A 337 -18.92 28.65 13.63
N ASP A 338 -18.08 28.28 14.60
CA ASP A 338 -17.32 29.22 15.43
C ASP A 338 -15.99 29.60 14.75
N ALA A 339 -16.03 30.65 13.93
CA ALA A 339 -14.85 31.14 13.23
C ALA A 339 -13.70 31.56 14.19
N ALA A 340 -13.99 32.01 15.40
CA ALA A 340 -12.97 32.40 16.36
C ALA A 340 -12.28 31.20 16.97
N LEU A 341 -13.03 30.10 17.19
CA LEU A 341 -12.48 28.83 17.61
C LEU A 341 -11.55 28.28 16.54
N ILE A 342 -12.01 28.21 15.27
CA ILE A 342 -11.21 27.72 14.14
C ILE A 342 -9.93 28.55 13.98
N ASP A 343 -10.01 29.90 14.04
CA ASP A 343 -8.83 30.75 13.96
C ASP A 343 -7.84 30.47 15.09
N SER A 344 -8.34 30.26 16.31
CA SER A 344 -7.50 29.90 17.46
C SER A 344 -6.81 28.55 17.29
N MET A 345 -7.52 27.54 16.77
CA MET A 345 -6.95 26.22 16.49
C MET A 345 -5.87 26.30 15.41
N ILE A 346 -6.11 27.05 14.34
CA ILE A 346 -5.15 27.28 13.25
C ILE A 346 -3.89 27.98 13.79
N GLU A 347 -4.06 29.04 14.59
CA GLU A 347 -2.93 29.75 15.19
C GLU A 347 -2.13 28.85 16.15
N LYS A 348 -2.82 28.04 16.97
CA LYS A 348 -2.18 27.07 17.87
C LYS A 348 -1.36 26.04 17.09
N ARG A 349 -1.88 25.53 15.96
CA ARG A 349 -1.24 24.47 15.17
C ARG A 349 -0.11 24.98 14.28
N TYR A 350 -0.32 26.13 13.61
CA TYR A 350 0.55 26.62 12.53
C TYR A 350 1.25 27.96 12.86
N GLY A 351 0.98 28.52 14.04
CA GLY A 351 1.59 29.78 14.47
C GLY A 351 1.19 30.99 13.63
N ALA A 352 2.07 31.98 13.57
CA ALA A 352 1.79 33.27 12.93
C ALA A 352 1.46 33.20 11.42
N GLU A 353 1.95 32.19 10.72
CA GLU A 353 1.66 31.98 9.29
C GLU A 353 0.35 31.21 9.05
N GLY A 354 -0.31 30.70 10.09
CA GLY A 354 -1.56 29.93 9.98
C GLY A 354 -2.68 30.68 9.27
N LYS A 355 -2.78 32.01 9.48
CA LYS A 355 -3.75 32.85 8.75
C LYS A 355 -3.53 32.81 7.23
N LYS A 356 -2.28 32.90 6.78
CA LYS A 356 -1.93 32.82 5.36
C LYS A 356 -2.27 31.43 4.81
N LEU A 357 -1.97 30.36 5.58
CA LEU A 357 -2.31 29.00 5.20
C LEU A 357 -3.83 28.83 5.01
N LYS A 358 -4.64 29.36 5.93
CA LYS A 358 -6.11 29.39 5.85
C LYS A 358 -6.61 30.08 4.59
N GLU A 359 -6.06 31.26 4.27
CA GLU A 359 -6.42 32.04 3.08
C GLU A 359 -6.10 31.25 1.79
N MET A 360 -4.91 30.65 1.72
CA MET A 360 -4.51 29.81 0.59
C MET A 360 -5.37 28.54 0.46
N PHE A 361 -5.71 27.90 1.59
CA PHE A 361 -6.60 26.74 1.58
C PHE A 361 -7.98 27.09 1.01
N ALA A 362 -8.58 28.20 1.44
CA ALA A 362 -9.87 28.67 0.94
C ALA A 362 -9.85 29.01 -0.56
N GLU A 363 -8.70 29.46 -1.10
CA GLU A 363 -8.52 29.71 -2.53
C GLU A 363 -8.39 28.42 -3.33
N VAL A 364 -7.61 27.46 -2.82
CA VAL A 364 -7.33 26.19 -3.48
C VAL A 364 -8.53 25.23 -3.38
N TYR A 365 -9.23 25.21 -2.25
CA TYR A 365 -10.37 24.33 -1.97
C TYR A 365 -11.63 25.13 -1.57
N PRO A 366 -12.21 25.92 -2.50
CA PRO A 366 -13.31 26.84 -2.18
C PRO A 366 -14.60 26.15 -1.74
N ASP A 367 -14.78 24.89 -2.10
CA ASP A 367 -15.97 24.07 -1.79
C ASP A 367 -15.80 23.22 -0.51
N LYS A 368 -14.66 23.36 0.20
CA LYS A 368 -14.39 22.64 1.45
C LYS A 368 -14.65 23.51 2.68
N ASP A 369 -14.97 22.86 3.79
CA ASP A 369 -15.07 23.57 5.06
C ASP A 369 -13.70 24.12 5.44
N ILE A 370 -13.66 25.35 5.94
CA ILE A 370 -12.38 26.00 6.27
C ILE A 370 -11.63 25.29 7.40
N SER A 371 -12.35 24.57 8.26
CA SER A 371 -11.75 23.77 9.32
C SER A 371 -10.95 22.57 8.79
N ASP A 372 -11.20 22.13 7.55
CA ASP A 372 -10.49 21.02 6.93
C ASP A 372 -8.98 21.30 6.76
N VAL A 373 -8.58 22.58 6.77
CA VAL A 373 -7.16 22.96 6.79
C VAL A 373 -6.41 22.36 7.99
N LEU A 374 -7.11 22.12 9.11
CA LEU A 374 -6.54 21.50 10.31
C LEU A 374 -6.20 20.01 10.11
N PHE A 375 -6.83 19.38 9.14
CA PHE A 375 -6.70 17.95 8.84
C PHE A 375 -6.00 17.66 7.51
N MET A 376 -5.52 18.70 6.83
CA MET A 376 -4.80 18.57 5.56
C MET A 376 -3.57 17.68 5.71
N ASP A 377 -3.29 16.88 4.69
CA ASP A 377 -2.14 15.96 4.68
C ASP A 377 -0.79 16.69 4.78
N SER A 378 0.05 16.22 5.68
CA SER A 378 1.42 16.70 5.88
C SER A 378 2.50 15.66 5.52
N ILE A 379 2.11 14.48 5.03
CA ILE A 379 3.03 13.34 4.90
C ILE A 379 3.21 12.91 3.45
N PHE A 380 2.11 12.68 2.72
CA PHE A 380 2.16 12.01 1.42
C PHE A 380 2.11 12.97 0.23
N ARG A 381 1.35 14.07 0.32
CA ARG A 381 1.10 14.93 -0.87
C ARG A 381 2.37 15.56 -1.41
N ALA A 382 3.20 16.16 -0.56
CA ALA A 382 4.43 16.82 -0.99
C ALA A 382 5.42 15.84 -1.63
N PRO A 383 5.79 14.71 -1.00
CA PRO A 383 6.66 13.70 -1.63
C PRO A 383 6.05 13.08 -2.89
N SER A 384 4.71 12.95 -2.96
CA SER A 384 4.04 12.46 -4.18
C SER A 384 4.22 13.42 -5.34
N THR A 385 4.09 14.72 -5.13
CA THR A 385 4.36 15.74 -6.14
C THR A 385 5.81 15.66 -6.62
N ASP A 386 6.78 15.57 -5.70
CA ASP A 386 8.20 15.42 -6.04
C ASP A 386 8.46 14.16 -6.88
N PHE A 387 7.84 13.03 -6.50
CA PHE A 387 7.94 11.78 -7.25
C PHE A 387 7.32 11.92 -8.67
N ILE A 388 6.11 12.48 -8.76
CA ILE A 388 5.39 12.67 -10.03
C ILE A 388 6.21 13.52 -10.99
N LEU A 389 6.67 14.69 -10.56
CA LEU A 389 7.43 15.61 -11.42
C LEU A 389 8.78 15.01 -11.83
N LYS A 390 9.47 14.29 -10.94
CA LYS A 390 10.70 13.59 -11.26
C LYS A 390 10.48 12.45 -12.24
N LYS A 391 9.43 11.65 -12.06
CA LYS A 391 9.07 10.53 -12.96
C LYS A 391 8.62 11.04 -14.32
N ALA A 392 7.88 12.16 -14.37
CA ALA A 392 7.39 12.79 -15.60
C ALA A 392 8.51 13.39 -16.48
N GLN A 393 9.75 13.47 -16.00
CA GLN A 393 10.92 13.74 -16.85
C GLN A 393 11.19 12.62 -17.87
N HIS A 394 10.52 11.47 -17.73
CA HIS A 394 10.56 10.32 -18.65
C HIS A 394 9.20 10.16 -19.36
N PRO A 395 8.87 11.03 -20.32
CA PRO A 395 7.51 11.16 -20.90
C PRO A 395 7.07 9.94 -21.71
N GLU A 396 7.99 9.07 -22.10
CA GLU A 396 7.72 7.84 -22.85
C GLU A 396 6.83 6.84 -22.09
N SER A 397 6.76 6.92 -20.76
CA SER A 397 6.04 5.95 -19.93
C SER A 397 4.68 6.42 -19.45
N GLY A 398 4.38 7.72 -19.49
CA GLY A 398 3.16 8.28 -18.89
C GLY A 398 3.17 8.27 -17.34
N THR A 399 3.00 9.45 -16.76
CA THR A 399 2.85 9.63 -15.30
C THR A 399 1.56 10.38 -15.06
N TYR A 400 0.70 9.87 -14.16
CA TYR A 400 -0.61 10.43 -13.87
C TYR A 400 -0.73 10.77 -12.40
N SER A 401 -1.39 11.89 -12.09
CA SER A 401 -1.62 12.37 -10.73
C SER A 401 -3.10 12.38 -10.39
N TYR A 402 -3.46 11.96 -9.16
CA TYR A 402 -4.81 12.17 -8.64
C TYR A 402 -4.80 12.67 -7.19
N MET A 403 -5.92 13.29 -6.79
CA MET A 403 -6.24 13.65 -5.42
C MET A 403 -7.70 13.33 -5.15
N MET A 404 -8.01 12.60 -4.08
CA MET A 404 -9.37 12.42 -3.61
C MET A 404 -9.70 13.48 -2.57
N THR A 405 -10.69 14.32 -2.87
CA THR A 405 -11.14 15.39 -1.99
C THR A 405 -12.59 15.22 -1.52
N TYR A 406 -13.21 14.08 -1.84
CA TYR A 406 -14.60 13.80 -1.48
C TYR A 406 -14.83 13.93 0.02
N THR A 407 -15.91 14.63 0.39
CA THR A 407 -16.36 14.74 1.79
C THR A 407 -17.47 13.74 2.03
N PHE A 408 -17.21 12.76 2.89
CA PHE A 408 -18.15 11.69 3.23
C PHE A 408 -19.28 12.21 4.12
N PRO A 409 -20.51 11.68 4.01
CA PRO A 409 -21.63 12.05 4.87
C PRO A 409 -21.52 11.46 6.29
N TYR A 410 -20.33 11.02 6.67
CA TYR A 410 -20.01 10.46 7.97
C TYR A 410 -19.70 11.60 8.95
N ASP A 411 -20.18 11.49 10.18
CA ASP A 411 -19.91 12.41 11.29
C ASP A 411 -20.11 13.90 10.93
N GLY A 412 -21.21 14.22 10.22
CA GLY A 412 -21.55 15.59 9.81
C GLY A 412 -20.71 16.14 8.64
N GLY A 413 -19.98 15.31 7.96
CA GLY A 413 -19.11 15.69 6.84
C GLY A 413 -17.62 15.50 7.20
N HIS A 414 -17.06 14.38 6.78
CA HIS A 414 -15.66 14.04 7.03
C HIS A 414 -14.89 14.04 5.71
N ILE A 415 -13.77 14.77 5.66
CA ILE A 415 -12.91 14.76 4.48
C ILE A 415 -12.33 13.36 4.23
N ALA A 416 -11.92 13.09 3.00
CA ALA A 416 -11.27 11.83 2.64
C ALA A 416 -10.07 11.56 3.53
N TRP A 417 -10.10 10.43 4.25
CA TRP A 417 -9.06 9.97 5.19
C TRP A 417 -8.20 8.87 4.57
N HIS A 418 -7.10 8.55 5.20
CA HIS A 418 -6.17 7.50 4.76
C HIS A 418 -6.91 6.17 4.50
N CYS A 419 -6.69 5.55 3.34
CA CYS A 419 -7.39 4.35 2.84
C CYS A 419 -8.82 4.58 2.32
N SER A 420 -9.38 5.79 2.38
CA SER A 420 -10.78 6.03 2.02
C SER A 420 -11.09 5.80 0.53
N GLU A 421 -10.11 5.82 -0.35
CA GLU A 421 -10.31 5.57 -1.78
C GLU A 421 -10.39 4.07 -2.13
N ILE A 422 -9.93 3.17 -1.28
CA ILE A 422 -9.80 1.74 -1.56
C ILE A 422 -11.13 1.07 -1.95
N PRO A 423 -12.25 1.28 -1.23
CA PRO A 423 -13.53 0.68 -1.61
C PRO A 423 -14.01 1.11 -3.00
N PHE A 424 -13.73 2.35 -3.42
CA PHE A 424 -14.06 2.82 -4.77
C PHE A 424 -13.23 2.11 -5.83
N VAL A 425 -11.93 1.98 -5.59
CA VAL A 425 -11.00 1.31 -6.50
C VAL A 425 -11.38 -0.16 -6.72
N PHE A 426 -11.70 -0.89 -5.64
CA PHE A 426 -12.08 -2.30 -5.70
C PHE A 426 -13.54 -2.57 -6.11
N HIS A 427 -14.35 -1.53 -6.35
CA HIS A 427 -15.79 -1.65 -6.60
C HIS A 427 -16.52 -2.29 -5.42
N ASN A 428 -16.16 -1.91 -4.21
CA ASN A 428 -16.60 -2.49 -2.94
C ASN A 428 -17.29 -1.48 -2.00
N THR A 429 -17.72 -0.31 -2.47
CA THR A 429 -18.41 0.69 -1.63
C THR A 429 -19.65 0.11 -0.97
N SER A 430 -20.37 -0.78 -1.65
CA SER A 430 -21.55 -1.47 -1.12
C SER A 430 -21.26 -2.36 0.10
N LEU A 431 -20.00 -2.73 0.34
CA LEU A 431 -19.57 -3.53 1.49
C LEU A 431 -19.29 -2.66 2.73
N VAL A 432 -19.23 -1.33 2.59
CA VAL A 432 -18.86 -0.40 3.66
C VAL A 432 -19.95 0.66 3.82
N ALA A 433 -20.67 0.63 4.93
CA ALA A 433 -21.87 1.45 5.12
C ALA A 433 -21.61 2.97 5.02
N ALA A 434 -20.45 3.45 5.48
CA ALA A 434 -20.07 4.87 5.45
C ALA A 434 -19.89 5.44 4.03
N TYR A 435 -19.87 4.58 3.00
CA TYR A 435 -19.62 4.95 1.60
C TYR A 435 -20.90 5.02 0.76
N ASN A 436 -22.08 4.89 1.37
CA ASN A 436 -23.33 4.81 0.62
C ASN A 436 -24.07 6.15 0.61
N GLU A 437 -23.73 7.03 -0.33
CA GLU A 437 -24.49 8.23 -0.69
C GLU A 437 -25.09 8.02 -2.11
N PRO A 438 -26.37 7.59 -2.23
CA PRO A 438 -26.96 7.21 -3.51
C PRO A 438 -26.89 8.32 -4.55
N GLY A 439 -26.48 7.99 -5.78
CA GLY A 439 -26.30 8.94 -6.89
C GLY A 439 -24.99 9.72 -6.86
N VAL A 440 -24.18 9.56 -5.81
CA VAL A 440 -22.86 10.21 -5.67
C VAL A 440 -21.77 9.14 -5.62
N THR A 441 -21.77 8.31 -4.59
CA THR A 441 -20.71 7.32 -4.40
C THR A 441 -20.74 6.19 -5.41
N ASP A 442 -21.87 5.79 -5.92
CA ASP A 442 -21.99 4.83 -7.02
C ASP A 442 -21.39 5.36 -8.34
N LEU A 443 -21.57 6.67 -8.64
CA LEU A 443 -20.91 7.30 -9.78
C LEU A 443 -19.39 7.42 -9.55
N LEU A 444 -18.98 7.88 -8.38
CA LEU A 444 -17.55 8.03 -8.03
C LEU A 444 -16.83 6.68 -8.03
N GLU A 445 -17.47 5.63 -7.51
CA GLU A 445 -16.99 4.25 -7.58
C GLU A 445 -16.73 3.81 -9.02
N LYS A 446 -17.73 4.04 -9.90
CA LYS A 446 -17.59 3.73 -11.32
C LYS A 446 -16.40 4.47 -11.93
N GLN A 447 -16.32 5.78 -11.73
CA GLN A 447 -15.26 6.65 -12.27
C GLN A 447 -13.87 6.21 -11.83
N MET A 448 -13.69 5.94 -10.53
CA MET A 448 -12.41 5.52 -9.99
C MET A 448 -12.04 4.10 -10.42
N CYS A 449 -12.95 3.14 -10.28
CA CYS A 449 -12.69 1.76 -10.70
C CYS A 449 -12.36 1.67 -12.19
N ASP A 450 -13.14 2.35 -13.08
CA ASP A 450 -12.85 2.42 -14.52
C ASP A 450 -11.45 3.00 -14.80
N ALA A 451 -11.03 4.04 -14.09
CA ALA A 451 -9.70 4.64 -14.26
C ALA A 451 -8.58 3.64 -13.95
N TRP A 452 -8.67 2.90 -12.83
CA TRP A 452 -7.69 1.85 -12.49
C TRP A 452 -7.70 0.69 -13.47
N LEU A 453 -8.88 0.25 -13.91
CA LEU A 453 -9.02 -0.83 -14.88
C LEU A 453 -8.46 -0.44 -16.25
N ASN A 454 -8.73 0.77 -16.74
CA ASN A 454 -8.21 1.25 -18.03
C ASN A 454 -6.70 1.50 -17.95
N PHE A 455 -6.21 2.02 -16.84
CA PHE A 455 -4.78 2.10 -16.60
C PHE A 455 -4.12 0.71 -16.63
N ALA A 456 -4.74 -0.31 -16.05
CA ALA A 456 -4.25 -1.67 -16.11
C ALA A 456 -4.27 -2.26 -17.53
N ARG A 457 -5.23 -1.88 -18.38
CA ARG A 457 -5.33 -2.36 -19.77
C ARG A 457 -4.23 -1.79 -20.64
N ASP A 458 -4.11 -0.47 -20.68
CA ASP A 458 -3.28 0.22 -21.68
C ASP A 458 -2.36 1.33 -21.13
N GLY A 459 -2.28 1.50 -19.81
CA GLY A 459 -1.43 2.47 -19.14
C GLY A 459 -2.00 3.90 -19.10
N LYS A 460 -3.30 4.08 -19.38
CA LYS A 460 -3.98 5.38 -19.37
C LYS A 460 -5.24 5.32 -18.49
N PRO A 461 -5.39 6.16 -17.46
CA PRO A 461 -6.54 6.12 -16.55
C PRO A 461 -7.75 6.88 -17.11
N SER A 462 -8.07 6.69 -18.40
CA SER A 462 -9.21 7.34 -19.06
C SER A 462 -10.52 6.62 -18.75
N SER A 463 -11.62 7.36 -18.62
CA SER A 463 -12.98 6.84 -18.52
C SER A 463 -13.94 7.77 -19.25
N GLU A 464 -15.06 7.22 -19.77
CA GLU A 464 -16.09 8.02 -20.46
C GLU A 464 -16.75 9.04 -19.52
N ASP A 465 -16.81 8.73 -18.22
CA ASP A 465 -17.45 9.58 -17.21
C ASP A 465 -16.45 10.52 -16.50
N LEU A 466 -15.20 10.56 -16.94
CA LEU A 466 -14.17 11.48 -16.44
C LEU A 466 -13.82 12.53 -17.49
N PRO A 467 -13.42 13.76 -17.09
CA PRO A 467 -12.79 14.70 -18.02
C PRO A 467 -11.50 14.11 -18.60
N GLU A 468 -11.02 14.69 -19.71
CA GLU A 468 -9.73 14.31 -20.28
C GLU A 468 -8.65 14.42 -19.21
N TRP A 469 -7.92 13.33 -19.00
CA TRP A 469 -6.87 13.24 -17.98
C TRP A 469 -5.49 13.10 -18.65
N PRO A 470 -4.79 14.23 -18.87
CA PRO A 470 -3.47 14.20 -19.51
C PRO A 470 -2.41 13.63 -18.57
N ALA A 471 -1.37 13.04 -19.14
CA ALA A 471 -0.17 12.70 -18.40
C ALA A 471 0.53 13.96 -17.88
N CYS A 472 1.11 13.90 -16.70
CA CYS A 472 1.95 14.95 -16.15
C CYS A 472 3.23 15.14 -16.98
N THR A 473 3.77 16.34 -16.95
CA THR A 473 5.10 16.67 -17.51
C THR A 473 6.05 17.11 -16.40
N ALA A 474 7.31 17.36 -16.73
CA ALA A 474 8.28 17.83 -15.74
C ALA A 474 7.91 19.18 -15.09
N ASP A 475 7.09 19.98 -15.78
CA ASP A 475 6.72 21.34 -15.37
C ASP A 475 5.22 21.47 -15.06
N ASP A 476 4.42 20.42 -15.29
CA ASP A 476 2.97 20.44 -15.14
C ASP A 476 2.44 19.15 -14.53
N GLU A 477 1.96 19.24 -13.29
CA GLU A 477 1.23 18.20 -12.63
C GLU A 477 -0.27 18.36 -12.91
N ALA A 478 -0.78 17.62 -13.91
CA ALA A 478 -2.18 17.52 -14.23
C ALA A 478 -2.85 16.52 -13.28
N THR A 479 -3.48 17.01 -12.23
CA THR A 479 -4.08 16.20 -11.16
C THR A 479 -5.57 16.01 -11.39
N MET A 480 -6.03 14.76 -11.50
CA MET A 480 -7.45 14.41 -11.45
C MET A 480 -7.96 14.53 -10.03
N ILE A 481 -8.91 15.41 -9.81
CA ILE A 481 -9.62 15.55 -8.55
C ILE A 481 -10.83 14.62 -8.52
N PHE A 482 -10.83 13.66 -7.61
CA PHE A 482 -11.98 12.79 -7.34
C PHE A 482 -12.82 13.36 -6.21
N ASP A 483 -13.99 13.87 -6.58
CA ASP A 483 -14.98 14.47 -5.69
C ASP A 483 -16.39 14.22 -6.25
N LYS A 484 -17.45 14.81 -5.67
CA LYS A 484 -18.81 14.81 -6.24
C LYS A 484 -18.84 15.24 -7.73
N LYS A 485 -17.91 16.09 -8.11
CA LYS A 485 -17.63 16.47 -9.49
C LYS A 485 -16.13 16.31 -9.75
N CYS A 486 -15.78 15.38 -10.62
CA CYS A 486 -14.38 15.19 -11.02
C CYS A 486 -13.93 16.28 -12.00
N GLU A 487 -12.71 16.78 -11.82
CA GLU A 487 -12.07 17.77 -12.70
C GLU A 487 -10.56 17.58 -12.72
N VAL A 488 -9.87 18.11 -13.73
CA VAL A 488 -8.40 18.16 -13.77
C VAL A 488 -7.94 19.56 -13.37
N ARG A 489 -6.98 19.63 -12.47
CA ARG A 489 -6.31 20.87 -12.05
C ARG A 489 -4.81 20.76 -12.29
N HIS A 490 -4.18 21.89 -12.67
CA HIS A 490 -2.77 21.95 -13.03
C HIS A 490 -1.97 22.70 -11.96
N ASN A 491 -0.95 22.06 -11.37
CA ASN A 491 -0.06 22.62 -10.33
C ASN A 491 -0.82 23.36 -9.21
N TYR A 492 -2.04 22.94 -8.91
CA TYR A 492 -3.06 23.78 -8.26
C TYR A 492 -2.82 24.04 -6.78
N ASP A 493 -2.14 23.12 -6.08
CA ASP A 493 -1.96 23.15 -4.63
C ASP A 493 -0.48 23.24 -4.20
N HIS A 494 0.46 23.35 -5.14
CA HIS A 494 1.90 23.28 -4.85
C HIS A 494 2.37 24.32 -3.83
N GLU A 495 1.92 25.58 -3.95
CA GLU A 495 2.30 26.64 -3.00
C GLU A 495 1.67 26.41 -1.62
N LEU A 496 0.41 25.95 -1.58
CA LEU A 496 -0.28 25.61 -0.34
C LEU A 496 0.43 24.45 0.37
N VAL A 497 0.73 23.37 -0.36
CA VAL A 497 1.42 22.18 0.15
C VAL A 497 2.82 22.55 0.66
N ALA A 498 3.57 23.38 -0.07
CA ALA A 498 4.89 23.84 0.35
C ALA A 498 4.83 24.65 1.65
N LEU A 499 3.84 25.54 1.80
CA LEU A 499 3.64 26.27 3.03
C LEU A 499 3.22 25.34 4.17
N HIS A 500 2.27 24.44 3.92
CA HIS A 500 1.80 23.47 4.91
C HIS A 500 2.94 22.58 5.41
N LYS A 501 3.75 22.00 4.52
CA LYS A 501 4.94 21.17 4.86
C LYS A 501 5.92 21.92 5.78
N LYS A 502 6.07 23.24 5.55
CA LYS A 502 6.93 24.10 6.40
C LYS A 502 6.37 24.31 7.79
N LEU A 503 5.04 24.42 7.93
CA LEU A 503 4.37 24.82 9.17
C LEU A 503 3.89 23.64 10.00
N ALA A 504 3.47 22.55 9.35
CA ALA A 504 2.96 21.39 10.03
C ALA A 504 4.09 20.66 10.78
N PRO A 505 3.87 20.30 12.05
CA PRO A 505 4.82 19.45 12.75
C PRO A 505 4.91 18.12 12.02
N SER A 506 6.14 17.61 11.87
CA SER A 506 6.30 16.24 11.35
C SER A 506 5.64 15.27 12.33
N PRO A 507 4.75 14.38 11.90
CA PRO A 507 4.17 13.37 12.78
C PRO A 507 5.23 12.39 13.33
N TRP A 508 6.44 12.44 12.78
CA TRP A 508 7.60 11.65 13.20
C TRP A 508 8.61 12.45 14.02
N SER A 509 8.39 13.77 14.25
CA SER A 509 9.20 14.56 15.17
C SER A 509 8.86 14.17 16.60
N HIS A 510 9.81 13.54 17.28
CA HIS A 510 9.74 13.35 18.73
C HIS A 510 9.82 14.73 19.40
N ASN A 511 8.71 15.41 19.58
CA ASN A 511 8.62 16.47 20.56
C ASN A 511 8.32 15.82 21.90
N ASP A 512 9.18 16.11 22.89
CA ASP A 512 9.14 15.60 24.27
C ASP A 512 7.92 16.06 25.10
N ASP A 513 6.83 16.48 24.48
CA ASP A 513 5.61 16.88 25.15
C ASP A 513 4.62 15.70 25.19
N GLU A 514 4.49 15.13 26.37
CA GLU A 514 3.70 13.92 26.72
C GLU A 514 2.19 14.01 26.40
N GLU A 515 1.66 15.09 25.82
CA GLU A 515 0.22 15.24 25.54
C GLU A 515 -0.21 14.77 24.12
N GLU A 516 0.72 14.52 23.19
CA GLU A 516 0.36 14.08 21.82
C GLU A 516 0.45 12.56 21.57
N GLN A 517 0.77 11.76 22.58
CA GLN A 517 0.87 10.29 22.45
C GLN A 517 -0.48 9.57 22.23
N GLN A 518 -1.59 10.27 22.11
CA GLN A 518 -2.90 9.66 21.82
C GLN A 518 -3.25 9.56 20.33
N ILE A 519 -2.38 9.99 19.41
CA ILE A 519 -2.63 9.96 17.97
C ILE A 519 -2.00 8.74 17.28
N GLN A 520 -1.24 7.91 17.99
CA GLN A 520 -0.56 6.72 17.45
C GLN A 520 -1.27 5.39 17.80
N HIS A 521 -2.59 5.34 17.70
CA HIS A 521 -3.26 4.03 17.79
C HIS A 521 -4.43 3.95 16.83
#